data_b7b51115b1b6af6ee5a2217dd8ac0ea1
#
_entry.id   b7b51115b1b6af6ee5a2217dd8ac0ea1
#
_cell.length_a   1.000
_cell.length_b   1.000
_cell.length_c   1.000
_cell.angle_alpha   90.00
_cell.angle_beta   90.00
_cell.angle_gamma   90.00
#
_symmetry.space_group_name_H-M   'P 1'
#
loop_
_entity.id
_entity.type
_entity.pdbx_description
1 polymer ?
#
loop_
_entity_poly.entity_id
_entity_poly.type
_entity_poly.pdbx_seq_one_letter_code
_entity_poly.pdbx_strand_id
1 'polypeptide(L)'
;MKLAKNIILNTDSYKVSMFKQYPAGTTGVYSYIESRGGRYDRTVFFGLQAFIKEYLLEPITQSDIEVADEILTAHGEPFNRAGWQYILDKHNGYLPVVIRAVPEGTVVPVKNVLATIENTDPECFWLTTWLETALLRAIWYPTTVATQSKHIKKVILDYLEKTGDPSLIDFKLHDFGARGVSSMESAGLGGAAHLVNFMGTDTLSGVL
;
A
#
# COMPACT_ATOMS: atom_id res chain seq x y z
N MET A 1 -11.69 19.84 -2.40
CA MET A 1 -10.72 19.77 -1.29
C MET A 1 -9.55 18.91 -1.76
N LYS A 2 -8.34 19.45 -1.81
CA LYS A 2 -7.14 18.67 -2.13
C LYS A 2 -6.64 18.08 -0.81
N LEU A 3 -6.74 16.79 -0.63
CA LEU A 3 -6.15 16.13 0.53
C LEU A 3 -4.64 16.32 0.47
N ALA A 4 -4.06 16.79 1.57
CA ALA A 4 -2.61 16.94 1.64
C ALA A 4 -1.95 15.55 1.60
N LYS A 5 -0.88 15.42 0.82
CA LYS A 5 -0.05 14.21 0.76
C LYS A 5 0.91 14.15 1.96
N ASN A 6 0.42 14.38 3.16
CA ASN A 6 1.22 14.32 4.36
C ASN A 6 1.23 12.89 4.92
N ILE A 7 2.36 12.20 4.81
CA ILE A 7 2.51 10.81 5.31
C ILE A 7 2.30 10.72 6.82
N ILE A 8 2.57 11.78 7.57
CA ILE A 8 2.36 11.82 9.02
C ILE A 8 0.89 11.65 9.38
N LEU A 9 -0.01 12.21 8.56
CA LEU A 9 -1.48 12.11 8.75
C LEU A 9 -2.10 10.90 8.05
N ASN A 10 -1.30 10.08 7.36
CA ASN A 10 -1.78 8.92 6.63
C ASN A 10 -1.77 7.67 7.53
N THR A 11 -2.44 7.74 8.68
CA THR A 11 -2.51 6.68 9.69
C THR A 11 -3.87 6.70 10.39
N ASP A 12 -4.12 5.71 11.23
CA ASP A 12 -5.29 5.70 12.11
C ASP A 12 -5.01 6.47 13.41
N SER A 13 -6.03 7.14 13.95
CA SER A 13 -5.94 7.97 15.14
C SER A 13 -5.28 7.24 16.32
N TYR A 14 -5.71 6.01 16.61
CA TYR A 14 -5.20 5.25 17.76
C TYR A 14 -3.69 4.91 17.67
N LYS A 15 -3.10 4.95 16.46
CA LYS A 15 -1.67 4.72 16.27
C LYS A 15 -0.80 5.89 16.70
N VAL A 16 -1.38 7.08 16.77
CA VAL A 16 -0.66 8.32 17.12
C VAL A 16 -0.06 8.25 18.52
N SER A 17 -0.76 7.60 19.47
CA SER A 17 -0.31 7.42 20.86
C SER A 17 0.53 6.16 21.10
N MET A 18 0.65 5.25 20.12
CA MET A 18 1.31 3.95 20.33
C MET A 18 2.80 4.06 20.68
N PHE A 19 3.48 5.12 20.25
CA PHE A 19 4.89 5.32 20.60
C PHE A 19 5.15 5.36 22.13
N LYS A 20 4.13 5.69 22.95
CA LYS A 20 4.18 5.67 24.40
C LYS A 20 3.91 4.31 25.02
N GLN A 21 3.48 3.33 24.23
CA GLN A 21 3.01 2.03 24.71
C GLN A 21 4.07 0.93 24.56
N TYR A 22 5.18 1.22 23.89
CA TYR A 22 6.28 0.26 23.76
C TYR A 22 7.04 0.12 25.08
N PRO A 23 7.57 -1.08 25.36
CA PRO A 23 8.45 -1.29 26.50
C PRO A 23 9.65 -0.35 26.48
N ALA A 24 10.11 0.06 27.68
CA ALA A 24 11.32 0.86 27.79
C ALA A 24 12.53 0.11 27.18
N GLY A 25 13.33 0.83 26.39
CA GLY A 25 14.47 0.25 25.71
C GLY A 25 14.16 -0.46 24.39
N THR A 26 12.93 -0.35 23.87
CA THR A 26 12.62 -0.82 22.51
C THR A 26 13.45 -0.04 21.49
N THR A 27 14.21 -0.75 20.66
CA THR A 27 15.08 -0.17 19.61
C THR A 27 14.73 -0.65 18.21
N GLY A 28 13.92 -1.70 18.09
CA GLY A 28 13.56 -2.25 16.79
C GLY A 28 12.17 -2.87 16.82
N VAL A 29 11.42 -2.65 15.75
CA VAL A 29 10.12 -3.29 15.51
C VAL A 29 10.12 -3.84 14.09
N TYR A 30 9.88 -5.13 13.99
CA TYR A 30 9.75 -5.84 12.72
C TYR A 30 8.31 -6.29 12.54
N SER A 31 7.74 -6.01 11.38
CA SER A 31 6.40 -6.42 11.03
C SER A 31 6.38 -7.04 9.64
N TYR A 32 5.39 -7.89 9.38
CA TYR A 32 5.14 -8.45 8.06
C TYR A 32 3.67 -8.32 7.67
N ILE A 33 3.44 -8.36 6.37
CA ILE A 33 2.12 -8.31 5.75
C ILE A 33 1.87 -9.64 5.05
N GLU A 34 0.71 -10.24 5.32
CA GLU A 34 0.25 -11.48 4.68
C GLU A 34 -1.21 -11.36 4.24
N SER A 35 -1.62 -12.18 3.28
CA SER A 35 -3.03 -12.37 2.98
C SER A 35 -3.65 -13.36 3.97
N ARG A 36 -4.73 -12.96 4.65
CA ARG A 36 -5.49 -13.85 5.54
C ARG A 36 -6.28 -14.92 4.79
N GLY A 37 -6.36 -14.81 3.47
CA GLY A 37 -7.16 -15.68 2.63
C GLY A 37 -8.50 -15.05 2.25
N GLY A 38 -9.38 -15.87 1.72
CA GLY A 38 -10.69 -15.49 1.20
C GLY A 38 -11.18 -16.53 0.21
N ARG A 39 -11.71 -16.08 -0.91
CA ARG A 39 -12.24 -16.97 -1.96
C ARG A 39 -11.17 -17.87 -2.60
N TYR A 40 -9.93 -17.39 -2.66
CA TYR A 40 -8.83 -18.06 -3.34
C TYR A 40 -7.74 -18.47 -2.36
N ASP A 41 -7.00 -19.52 -2.68
CA ASP A 41 -5.88 -20.05 -1.90
C ASP A 41 -4.54 -19.34 -2.19
N ARG A 42 -4.53 -18.48 -3.22
CA ARG A 42 -3.35 -17.69 -3.66
C ARG A 42 -3.76 -16.27 -3.98
N THR A 43 -2.82 -15.36 -3.86
CA THR A 43 -2.96 -13.95 -4.22
C THR A 43 -1.92 -13.55 -5.27
N VAL A 44 -2.22 -12.53 -6.06
CA VAL A 44 -1.27 -11.84 -6.95
C VAL A 44 -0.88 -10.54 -6.27
N PHE A 45 0.32 -10.46 -5.75
CA PHE A 45 0.81 -9.28 -5.03
C PHE A 45 0.97 -8.08 -5.95
N PHE A 46 0.40 -6.93 -5.59
CA PHE A 46 0.52 -5.68 -6.35
C PHE A 46 0.20 -4.44 -5.51
N GLY A 47 0.80 -3.29 -5.84
CA GLY A 47 0.43 -1.96 -5.35
C GLY A 47 1.45 -1.26 -4.45
N LEU A 48 2.40 -1.97 -3.87
CA LEU A 48 3.37 -1.40 -2.94
C LEU A 48 4.30 -0.36 -3.60
N GLN A 49 4.76 -0.62 -4.82
CA GLN A 49 5.68 0.29 -5.53
C GLN A 49 5.05 1.64 -5.83
N ALA A 50 3.76 1.66 -6.21
CA ALA A 50 3.03 2.90 -6.42
C ALA A 50 3.00 3.74 -5.14
N PHE A 51 2.70 3.13 -3.99
CA PHE A 51 2.71 3.80 -2.70
C PHE A 51 4.10 4.33 -2.32
N ILE A 52 5.15 3.54 -2.50
CA ILE A 52 6.52 3.99 -2.19
C ILE A 52 6.87 5.22 -3.02
N LYS A 53 6.61 5.19 -4.33
CA LYS A 53 6.88 6.31 -5.23
C LYS A 53 6.09 7.57 -4.87
N GLU A 54 4.83 7.40 -4.46
CA GLU A 54 3.93 8.51 -4.20
C GLU A 54 4.16 9.16 -2.83
N TYR A 55 4.56 8.39 -1.81
CA TYR A 55 4.56 8.85 -0.42
C TYR A 55 5.89 8.71 0.31
N LEU A 56 6.80 7.79 -0.09
CA LEU A 56 8.00 7.51 0.69
C LEU A 56 9.29 8.02 0.04
N LEU A 57 9.27 8.38 -1.24
CA LEU A 57 10.44 8.96 -1.92
C LEU A 57 10.55 10.48 -1.73
N GLU A 58 9.49 11.13 -1.26
CA GLU A 58 9.52 12.54 -0.90
C GLU A 58 9.82 12.69 0.60
N PRO A 59 10.72 13.59 0.98
CA PRO A 59 11.01 13.84 2.39
C PRO A 59 9.86 14.60 3.05
N ILE A 60 9.60 14.32 4.34
CA ILE A 60 8.73 15.16 5.15
C ILE A 60 9.40 16.53 5.35
N THR A 61 8.57 17.56 5.48
CA THR A 61 9.00 18.94 5.68
C THR A 61 8.62 19.44 7.08
N GLN A 62 9.20 20.57 7.48
CA GLN A 62 8.80 21.26 8.71
C GLN A 62 7.30 21.60 8.70
N SER A 63 6.79 22.02 7.56
CA SER A 63 5.34 22.32 7.40
C SER A 63 4.46 21.10 7.58
N ASP A 64 4.90 19.90 7.16
CA ASP A 64 4.14 18.66 7.39
C ASP A 64 4.03 18.33 8.87
N ILE A 65 5.10 18.56 9.63
CA ILE A 65 5.12 18.34 11.09
C ILE A 65 4.21 19.35 11.79
N GLU A 66 4.24 20.63 11.41
CA GLU A 66 3.43 21.69 12.00
C GLU A 66 1.93 21.45 11.76
N VAL A 67 1.55 21.11 10.53
CA VAL A 67 0.17 20.78 10.18
C VAL A 67 -0.31 19.55 10.93
N ALA A 68 0.54 18.51 11.05
CA ALA A 68 0.19 17.32 11.80
C ALA A 68 0.02 17.60 13.29
N ASP A 69 0.89 18.41 13.89
CA ASP A 69 0.82 18.80 15.31
C ASP A 69 -0.48 19.57 15.60
N GLU A 70 -0.83 20.54 14.77
CA GLU A 70 -2.09 21.30 14.89
C GLU A 70 -3.31 20.38 14.85
N ILE A 71 -3.39 19.50 13.83
CA ILE A 71 -4.53 18.61 13.61
C ILE A 71 -4.63 17.58 14.74
N LEU A 72 -3.53 16.91 15.09
CA LEU A 72 -3.53 15.83 16.08
C LEU A 72 -3.75 16.35 17.49
N THR A 73 -3.22 17.53 17.81
CA THR A 73 -3.48 18.22 19.08
C THR A 73 -4.96 18.61 19.20
N ALA A 74 -5.55 19.18 18.14
CA ALA A 74 -6.97 19.51 18.10
C ALA A 74 -7.86 18.26 18.16
N HIS A 75 -7.37 17.14 17.62
CA HIS A 75 -8.03 15.84 17.69
C HIS A 75 -7.95 15.20 19.10
N GLY A 76 -7.04 15.66 19.94
CA GLY A 76 -6.88 15.19 21.32
C GLY A 76 -5.91 14.02 21.48
N GLU A 77 -5.10 13.71 20.48
CA GLU A 77 -4.09 12.64 20.52
C GLU A 77 -2.68 13.19 20.80
N PRO A 78 -1.86 12.49 21.60
CA PRO A 78 -0.50 12.91 21.90
C PRO A 78 0.42 12.69 20.69
N PHE A 79 0.73 13.76 20.00
CA PHE A 79 1.61 13.71 18.82
C PHE A 79 3.09 13.55 19.20
N ASN A 80 3.81 12.65 18.51
CA ASN A 80 5.24 12.44 18.67
C ASN A 80 6.07 13.49 17.87
N ARG A 81 5.85 14.79 18.19
CA ARG A 81 6.54 15.88 17.48
C ARG A 81 8.06 15.72 17.52
N ALA A 82 8.63 15.33 18.67
CA ALA A 82 10.07 15.15 18.80
C ALA A 82 10.63 14.05 17.89
N GLY A 83 9.92 12.94 17.76
CA GLY A 83 10.32 11.84 16.85
C GLY A 83 10.28 12.26 15.38
N TRP A 84 9.25 13.00 14.97
CA TRP A 84 9.16 13.50 13.60
C TRP A 84 10.21 14.58 13.32
N GLN A 85 10.50 15.48 14.29
CA GLN A 85 11.57 16.46 14.16
C GLN A 85 12.94 15.76 14.05
N TYR A 86 13.16 14.69 14.83
CA TYR A 86 14.38 13.88 14.73
C TYR A 86 14.58 13.31 13.31
N ILE A 87 13.52 12.79 12.68
CA ILE A 87 13.58 12.31 11.30
C ILE A 87 13.96 13.44 10.34
N LEU A 88 13.37 14.61 10.50
CA LEU A 88 13.71 15.77 9.67
C LEU A 88 15.19 16.16 9.82
N ASP A 89 15.69 16.24 11.06
CA ASP A 89 17.01 16.76 11.38
C ASP A 89 18.14 15.73 11.10
N LYS A 90 17.90 14.44 11.33
CA LYS A 90 18.91 13.38 11.24
C LYS A 90 18.85 12.58 9.94
N HIS A 91 17.67 12.47 9.34
CA HIS A 91 17.44 11.70 8.13
C HIS A 91 17.00 12.58 6.94
N ASN A 92 17.17 13.90 7.04
CA ASN A 92 16.77 14.86 6.00
C ASN A 92 15.30 14.68 5.57
N GLY A 93 14.43 14.28 6.50
CA GLY A 93 13.01 14.04 6.25
C GLY A 93 12.66 12.67 5.63
N TYR A 94 13.63 11.85 5.28
CA TYR A 94 13.36 10.49 4.80
C TYR A 94 13.11 9.54 5.96
N LEU A 95 12.09 8.68 5.83
CA LEU A 95 11.74 7.76 6.90
C LEU A 95 12.79 6.65 7.02
N PRO A 96 13.44 6.47 8.19
CA PRO A 96 14.45 5.44 8.40
C PRO A 96 13.83 4.05 8.59
N VAL A 97 13.31 3.51 7.50
CA VAL A 97 12.71 2.17 7.43
C VAL A 97 13.27 1.41 6.24
N VAL A 98 13.29 0.09 6.34
CA VAL A 98 13.50 -0.79 5.20
C VAL A 98 12.26 -1.63 4.96
N ILE A 99 11.80 -1.64 3.72
CA ILE A 99 10.68 -2.46 3.26
C ILE A 99 11.22 -3.46 2.25
N ARG A 100 10.93 -4.75 2.49
CA ARG A 100 11.23 -5.83 1.55
C ARG A 100 9.93 -6.50 1.16
N ALA A 101 9.78 -6.84 -0.11
CA ALA A 101 8.57 -7.47 -0.61
C ALA A 101 8.88 -8.50 -1.70
N VAL A 102 7.96 -9.41 -1.94
CA VAL A 102 8.00 -10.22 -3.16
C VAL A 102 7.83 -9.31 -4.38
N PRO A 103 8.40 -9.65 -5.55
CA PRO A 103 8.18 -8.85 -6.76
C PRO A 103 6.68 -8.74 -7.09
N GLU A 104 6.24 -7.57 -7.54
CA GLU A 104 4.85 -7.36 -7.97
C GLU A 104 4.50 -8.27 -9.15
N GLY A 105 3.27 -8.76 -9.19
CA GLY A 105 2.82 -9.80 -10.11
C GLY A 105 3.10 -11.24 -9.63
N THR A 106 3.85 -11.42 -8.54
CA THR A 106 4.12 -12.74 -7.98
C THR A 106 2.85 -13.36 -7.40
N VAL A 107 2.63 -14.63 -7.72
CA VAL A 107 1.55 -15.45 -7.16
C VAL A 107 2.03 -16.09 -5.86
N VAL A 108 1.44 -15.67 -4.75
CA VAL A 108 1.83 -16.10 -3.40
C VAL A 108 0.67 -16.87 -2.75
N PRO A 109 0.90 -18.04 -2.14
CA PRO A 109 -0.13 -18.69 -1.34
C PRO A 109 -0.58 -17.77 -0.18
N VAL A 110 -1.86 -17.83 0.18
CA VAL A 110 -2.36 -17.11 1.36
C VAL A 110 -1.62 -17.57 2.63
N LYS A 111 -1.58 -16.71 3.64
CA LYS A 111 -0.83 -16.94 4.90
C LYS A 111 0.70 -17.06 4.70
N ASN A 112 1.20 -16.49 3.60
CA ASN A 112 2.63 -16.29 3.38
C ASN A 112 2.95 -14.79 3.35
N VAL A 113 4.19 -14.47 3.70
CA VAL A 113 4.67 -13.09 3.76
C VAL A 113 4.71 -12.48 2.36
N LEU A 114 4.05 -11.34 2.20
CA LEU A 114 4.06 -10.51 0.99
C LEU A 114 5.11 -9.41 1.09
N ALA A 115 5.19 -8.77 2.24
CA ALA A 115 6.14 -7.71 2.53
C ALA A 115 6.52 -7.69 4.00
N THR A 116 7.69 -7.14 4.28
CA THR A 116 8.17 -6.89 5.64
C THR A 116 8.58 -5.43 5.77
N ILE A 117 8.49 -4.90 6.99
CA ILE A 117 8.96 -3.56 7.33
C ILE A 117 9.64 -3.59 8.69
N GLU A 118 10.76 -2.87 8.80
CA GLU A 118 11.49 -2.64 10.04
C GLU A 118 12.11 -1.25 10.05
N ASN A 119 12.29 -0.67 11.23
CA ASN A 119 13.05 0.58 11.37
C ASN A 119 14.55 0.32 11.23
N THR A 120 15.28 1.29 10.66
CA THR A 120 16.74 1.23 10.50
C THR A 120 17.48 2.11 11.53
N ASP A 121 16.74 2.94 12.26
CA ASP A 121 17.25 3.77 13.34
C ASP A 121 16.51 3.41 14.65
N PRO A 122 17.25 3.09 15.75
CA PRO A 122 16.65 2.74 17.03
C PRO A 122 15.71 3.78 17.61
N GLU A 123 15.92 5.06 17.36
CA GLU A 123 15.03 6.16 17.82
C GLU A 123 13.70 6.20 17.07
N CYS A 124 13.61 5.50 15.94
CA CYS A 124 12.45 5.47 15.05
C CYS A 124 11.67 4.14 15.09
N PHE A 125 11.80 3.35 16.16
CA PHE A 125 11.13 2.05 16.33
C PHE A 125 9.60 2.11 16.15
N TRP A 126 8.98 3.22 16.46
CA TRP A 126 7.54 3.46 16.39
C TRP A 126 7.01 3.64 14.98
N LEU A 127 7.86 3.86 13.96
CA LEU A 127 7.45 4.09 12.57
C LEU A 127 6.76 2.87 11.95
N THR A 128 7.16 1.67 12.30
CA THR A 128 6.62 0.42 11.73
C THR A 128 5.10 0.34 11.94
N THR A 129 4.62 0.62 13.15
CA THR A 129 3.19 0.66 13.44
C THR A 129 2.50 1.90 12.90
N TRP A 130 3.19 3.03 12.80
CA TRP A 130 2.64 4.24 12.19
C TRP A 130 2.26 4.03 10.73
N LEU A 131 3.12 3.33 9.97
CA LEU A 131 2.93 3.09 8.53
C LEU A 131 1.95 1.96 8.21
N GLU A 132 1.51 1.17 9.18
CA GLU A 132 0.67 -0.01 8.97
C GLU A 132 -0.57 0.30 8.13
N THR A 133 -1.37 1.30 8.52
CA THR A 133 -2.62 1.65 7.84
C THR A 133 -2.40 1.99 6.36
N ALA A 134 -1.38 2.81 6.09
CA ALA A 134 -1.05 3.23 4.74
C ALA A 134 -0.56 2.06 3.88
N LEU A 135 0.33 1.22 4.42
CA LEU A 135 0.86 0.04 3.72
C LEU A 135 -0.23 -1.01 3.45
N LEU A 136 -1.09 -1.29 4.42
CA LEU A 136 -2.18 -2.23 4.23
C LEU A 136 -3.14 -1.74 3.13
N ARG A 137 -3.53 -0.47 3.16
CA ARG A 137 -4.40 0.12 2.13
C ARG A 137 -3.76 0.10 0.74
N ALA A 138 -2.46 0.35 0.66
CA ALA A 138 -1.71 0.30 -0.59
C ALA A 138 -1.68 -1.10 -1.24
N ILE A 139 -1.74 -2.15 -0.43
CA ILE A 139 -1.55 -3.53 -0.86
C ILE A 139 -2.86 -4.29 -1.05
N TRP A 140 -3.82 -4.19 -0.10
CA TRP A 140 -4.97 -5.10 -0.10
C TRP A 140 -5.86 -4.95 -1.32
N TYR A 141 -6.18 -3.72 -1.73
CA TYR A 141 -7.11 -3.47 -2.82
C TYR A 141 -6.53 -3.87 -4.19
N PRO A 142 -5.35 -3.37 -4.62
CA PRO A 142 -4.78 -3.77 -5.90
C PRO A 142 -4.41 -5.26 -5.93
N THR A 143 -3.94 -5.85 -4.84
CA THR A 143 -3.71 -7.31 -4.75
C THR A 143 -5.02 -8.09 -4.95
N THR A 144 -6.13 -7.62 -4.39
CA THR A 144 -7.45 -8.24 -4.58
C THR A 144 -7.89 -8.18 -6.04
N VAL A 145 -7.74 -7.02 -6.69
CA VAL A 145 -8.08 -6.85 -8.12
C VAL A 145 -7.21 -7.72 -9.01
N ALA A 146 -5.88 -7.71 -8.82
CA ALA A 146 -4.95 -8.54 -9.59
C ALA A 146 -5.25 -10.03 -9.43
N THR A 147 -5.59 -10.46 -8.20
CA THR A 147 -5.96 -11.85 -7.90
C THR A 147 -7.25 -12.25 -8.63
N GLN A 148 -8.28 -11.40 -8.54
CA GLN A 148 -9.56 -11.63 -9.22
C GLN A 148 -9.37 -11.71 -10.74
N SER A 149 -8.63 -10.77 -11.34
CA SER A 149 -8.32 -10.74 -12.78
C SER A 149 -7.61 -12.03 -13.23
N LYS A 150 -6.65 -12.52 -12.44
CA LYS A 150 -5.94 -13.78 -12.75
C LYS A 150 -6.88 -14.97 -12.79
N HIS A 151 -7.77 -15.09 -11.81
CA HIS A 151 -8.73 -16.19 -11.77
C HIS A 151 -9.75 -16.11 -12.90
N ILE A 152 -10.21 -14.92 -13.25
CA ILE A 152 -11.09 -14.72 -14.43
C ILE A 152 -10.35 -15.09 -15.72
N LYS A 153 -9.07 -14.68 -15.86
CA LYS A 153 -8.24 -15.04 -17.03
C LYS A 153 -8.20 -16.55 -17.24
N LYS A 154 -8.02 -17.33 -16.15
CA LYS A 154 -8.03 -18.78 -16.20
C LYS A 154 -9.37 -19.33 -16.72
N VAL A 155 -10.50 -18.84 -16.20
CA VAL A 155 -11.83 -19.27 -16.66
C VAL A 155 -12.02 -18.97 -18.14
N ILE A 156 -11.66 -17.76 -18.59
CA ILE A 156 -11.79 -17.38 -20.00
C ILE A 156 -10.90 -18.29 -20.88
N LEU A 157 -9.67 -18.56 -20.45
CA LEU A 157 -8.75 -19.43 -21.19
C LEU A 157 -9.31 -20.85 -21.35
N ASP A 158 -9.82 -21.44 -20.26
CA ASP A 158 -10.42 -22.78 -20.25
C ASP A 158 -11.60 -22.92 -21.28
N TYR A 159 -12.32 -21.81 -21.54
CA TYR A 159 -13.36 -21.78 -22.57
C TYR A 159 -12.83 -21.48 -23.97
N LEU A 160 -11.86 -20.59 -24.13
CA LEU A 160 -11.22 -20.32 -25.42
C LEU A 160 -10.56 -21.57 -26.01
N GLU A 161 -9.94 -22.39 -25.17
CA GLU A 161 -9.34 -23.66 -25.60
C GLU A 161 -10.38 -24.65 -26.18
N LYS A 162 -11.65 -24.57 -25.76
CA LYS A 162 -12.75 -25.43 -26.22
C LYS A 162 -13.51 -24.88 -27.41
N THR A 163 -13.66 -23.54 -27.49
CA THR A 163 -14.65 -22.93 -28.37
C THR A 163 -14.11 -21.77 -29.21
N GLY A 164 -12.82 -21.39 -29.06
CA GLY A 164 -12.27 -20.21 -29.71
C GLY A 164 -10.77 -20.29 -29.97
N ASP A 165 -10.12 -19.13 -29.93
CA ASP A 165 -8.69 -19.00 -30.13
C ASP A 165 -8.02 -18.52 -28.81
N PRO A 166 -7.24 -19.40 -28.14
CA PRO A 166 -6.54 -19.05 -26.89
C PRO A 166 -5.53 -17.89 -27.03
N SER A 167 -5.00 -17.63 -28.24
CA SER A 167 -4.05 -16.53 -28.48
C SER A 167 -4.66 -15.15 -28.23
N LEU A 168 -5.98 -15.04 -28.20
CA LEU A 168 -6.69 -13.79 -27.97
C LEU A 168 -6.89 -13.45 -26.48
N ILE A 169 -6.42 -14.29 -25.56
CA ILE A 169 -6.72 -14.20 -24.11
C ILE A 169 -6.37 -12.84 -23.51
N ASP A 170 -5.30 -12.20 -23.93
CA ASP A 170 -4.78 -10.98 -23.35
C ASP A 170 -5.72 -9.77 -23.48
N PHE A 171 -6.65 -9.81 -24.41
CA PHE A 171 -7.64 -8.76 -24.69
C PHE A 171 -9.09 -9.19 -24.45
N LYS A 172 -9.33 -10.33 -23.77
CA LYS A 172 -10.68 -10.87 -23.58
C LYS A 172 -11.41 -10.32 -22.37
N LEU A 173 -10.75 -9.55 -21.53
CA LEU A 173 -11.37 -8.82 -20.42
C LEU A 173 -10.75 -7.43 -20.32
N HIS A 174 -11.61 -6.41 -20.28
CA HIS A 174 -11.22 -5.04 -20.04
C HIS A 174 -11.75 -4.60 -18.67
N ASP A 175 -11.02 -3.72 -18.00
CA ASP A 175 -11.49 -3.08 -16.79
C ASP A 175 -12.35 -1.85 -17.15
N PHE A 176 -13.60 -1.84 -16.69
CA PHE A 176 -14.54 -0.74 -16.74
C PHE A 176 -14.87 -0.17 -15.35
N GLY A 177 -14.00 -0.40 -14.37
CA GLY A 177 -14.25 -0.15 -12.96
C GLY A 177 -14.18 1.30 -12.53
N ALA A 178 -13.72 2.22 -13.37
CA ALA A 178 -13.49 3.62 -12.98
C ALA A 178 -14.69 4.29 -12.32
N ARG A 179 -15.90 4.07 -12.84
CA ARG A 179 -17.15 4.61 -12.28
C ARG A 179 -17.67 3.85 -11.06
N GLY A 180 -17.11 2.69 -10.76
CA GLY A 180 -17.54 1.81 -9.66
C GLY A 180 -16.72 1.95 -8.38
N VAL A 181 -15.69 2.81 -8.38
CA VAL A 181 -14.80 3.05 -7.23
C VAL A 181 -14.94 4.49 -6.71
N SER A 182 -14.37 4.76 -5.54
CA SER A 182 -14.62 6.00 -4.78
C SER A 182 -13.75 7.19 -5.19
N SER A 183 -12.68 6.97 -5.95
CA SER A 183 -11.75 8.05 -6.35
C SER A 183 -10.99 7.71 -7.63
N MET A 184 -10.40 8.73 -8.26
CA MET A 184 -9.52 8.54 -9.42
C MET A 184 -8.28 7.68 -9.05
N GLU A 185 -7.74 7.86 -7.84
CA GLU A 185 -6.63 7.05 -7.33
C GLU A 185 -7.02 5.56 -7.23
N SER A 186 -8.18 5.26 -6.64
CA SER A 186 -8.71 3.89 -6.59
C SER A 186 -8.93 3.31 -8.00
N ALA A 187 -9.44 4.12 -8.94
CA ALA A 187 -9.59 3.69 -10.33
C ALA A 187 -8.24 3.36 -10.96
N GLY A 188 -7.23 4.21 -10.75
CA GLY A 188 -5.86 4.01 -11.25
C GLY A 188 -5.24 2.72 -10.71
N LEU A 189 -5.28 2.54 -9.38
CA LEU A 189 -4.73 1.34 -8.74
C LEU A 189 -5.44 0.05 -9.18
N GLY A 190 -6.78 0.07 -9.29
CA GLY A 190 -7.56 -1.06 -9.77
C GLY A 190 -7.28 -1.38 -11.24
N GLY A 191 -7.23 -0.37 -12.10
CA GLY A 191 -6.91 -0.52 -13.52
C GLY A 191 -5.50 -1.07 -13.73
N ALA A 192 -4.50 -0.54 -13.04
CA ALA A 192 -3.12 -1.03 -13.10
C ALA A 192 -3.00 -2.48 -12.60
N ALA A 193 -3.71 -2.82 -11.52
CA ALA A 193 -3.75 -4.19 -10.99
C ALA A 193 -4.38 -5.19 -11.97
N HIS A 194 -5.42 -4.77 -12.71
CA HIS A 194 -5.99 -5.58 -13.79
C HIS A 194 -4.96 -5.86 -14.90
N LEU A 195 -4.16 -4.84 -15.27
CA LEU A 195 -3.13 -4.95 -16.30
C LEU A 195 -1.95 -5.86 -15.93
N VAL A 196 -1.84 -6.33 -14.70
CA VAL A 196 -0.91 -7.42 -14.35
C VAL A 196 -1.22 -8.71 -15.10
N ASN A 197 -2.48 -8.92 -15.48
CA ASN A 197 -2.95 -10.15 -16.11
C ASN A 197 -3.44 -9.97 -17.54
N PHE A 198 -3.93 -8.80 -17.93
CA PHE A 198 -4.50 -8.49 -19.23
C PHE A 198 -3.80 -7.29 -19.86
N MET A 199 -3.96 -7.11 -21.16
CA MET A 199 -3.36 -5.99 -21.91
C MET A 199 -4.40 -4.92 -22.31
N GLY A 200 -5.67 -5.09 -21.96
CA GLY A 200 -6.75 -4.18 -22.28
C GLY A 200 -7.42 -3.58 -21.05
N THR A 201 -7.65 -2.26 -21.07
CA THR A 201 -8.42 -1.56 -20.06
C THR A 201 -9.15 -0.36 -20.68
N ASP A 202 -10.34 -0.04 -20.16
CA ASP A 202 -11.05 1.21 -20.44
C ASP A 202 -10.91 2.22 -19.29
N THR A 203 -10.23 1.83 -18.21
CA THR A 203 -9.88 2.71 -17.10
C THR A 203 -8.57 3.43 -17.39
N LEU A 204 -8.67 4.61 -18.04
CA LEU A 204 -7.51 5.37 -18.49
C LEU A 204 -6.52 5.71 -17.36
N SER A 205 -7.01 6.00 -16.16
CA SER A 205 -6.16 6.26 -14.99
C SER A 205 -5.28 5.08 -14.56
N GLY A 206 -5.56 3.87 -15.04
CA GLY A 206 -4.74 2.68 -14.78
C GLY A 206 -3.45 2.61 -15.62
N VAL A 207 -3.28 3.49 -16.61
CA VAL A 207 -2.10 3.56 -17.48
C VAL A 207 -1.31 4.87 -17.33
N LEU A 208 -1.69 5.72 -16.39
CA LEU A 208 -0.98 6.95 -16.03
C LEU A 208 0.04 6.69 -14.91
#